data_8712e09526a9317f39a9f2c9cc2d843c
#
_entry.id   8712e09526a9317f39a9f2c9cc2d843c
#
_cell.length_a   1.000
_cell.length_b   1.000
_cell.length_c   1.000
_cell.angle_alpha   90.00
_cell.angle_beta   90.00
_cell.angle_gamma   90.00
#
_symmetry.space_group_name_H-M   'P 1'
#
loop_
_entity.id
_entity.type
_entity.pdbx_description
1 polymer ?
#
loop_
_entity_poly.entity_id
_entity_poly.type
_entity_poly.pdbx_seq_one_letter_code
_entity_poly.pdbx_strand_id
1 'polypeptide(L)'
;LKRPQGMILMTGPTGSGKTVSLYTGLRILNTSQINISTAEDPVEINLSGINQVQVQPKIGFGFAEALRSFLRQDPDVVMVGEIRDLETAEIAVKAAQTGHLVLSTLHTNSAAETVIRLANMGVEPFNLASSLSLIIAQR
;
A
#
# COMPACT_ATOMS: atom_id res chain seq x y z
N LEU A 1 18.28 -14.55 2.56
CA LEU A 1 16.80 -14.46 2.46
C LEU A 1 16.47 -13.26 1.59
N LYS A 2 15.93 -13.51 0.39
CA LYS A 2 15.37 -12.42 -0.41
C LYS A 2 14.24 -11.78 0.40
N ARG A 3 14.36 -10.49 0.71
CA ARG A 3 13.26 -9.72 1.31
C ARG A 3 12.06 -9.81 0.36
N PRO A 4 10.85 -10.03 0.85
CA PRO A 4 9.68 -10.01 -0.01
C PRO A 4 9.56 -8.62 -0.66
N GLN A 5 9.35 -8.61 -1.96
CA GLN A 5 9.11 -7.39 -2.73
C GLN A 5 7.87 -7.59 -3.58
N GLY A 6 7.30 -6.52 -4.05
CA GLY A 6 6.09 -6.53 -4.85
C GLY A 6 4.95 -5.80 -4.16
N MET A 7 3.78 -5.88 -4.74
CA MET A 7 2.60 -5.19 -4.23
C MET A 7 1.50 -6.20 -3.86
N ILE A 8 0.98 -6.07 -2.65
CA ILE A 8 -0.17 -6.82 -2.17
C ILE A 8 -1.32 -5.83 -1.98
N LEU A 9 -2.43 -6.09 -2.64
CA LEU A 9 -3.63 -5.27 -2.57
C LEU A 9 -4.76 -6.02 -1.87
N MET A 10 -5.43 -5.32 -0.96
CA MET A 10 -6.67 -5.79 -0.37
C MET A 10 -7.83 -5.00 -0.92
N THR A 11 -8.85 -5.68 -1.37
CA THR A 11 -10.04 -5.08 -1.94
C THR A 11 -11.30 -5.58 -1.25
N GLY A 12 -12.34 -4.81 -1.32
CA GLY A 12 -13.63 -5.12 -0.71
C GLY A 12 -14.37 -3.85 -0.29
N PRO A 13 -15.66 -3.98 0.04
CA PRO A 13 -16.46 -2.84 0.50
C PRO A 13 -15.97 -2.29 1.84
N THR A 14 -16.42 -1.10 2.17
CA THR A 14 -16.22 -0.51 3.50
C THR A 14 -16.80 -1.44 4.56
N GLY A 15 -16.05 -1.64 5.64
CA GLY A 15 -16.45 -2.54 6.73
C GLY A 15 -16.15 -4.02 6.51
N SER A 16 -15.49 -4.40 5.42
CA SER A 16 -15.08 -5.79 5.17
C SER A 16 -13.84 -6.23 5.96
N GLY A 17 -13.23 -5.34 6.76
CA GLY A 17 -12.08 -5.66 7.60
C GLY A 17 -10.72 -5.52 6.92
N LYS A 18 -10.62 -4.79 5.80
CA LYS A 18 -9.36 -4.59 5.08
C LYS A 18 -8.24 -4.03 5.98
N THR A 19 -8.55 -2.99 6.76
CA THR A 19 -7.59 -2.36 7.67
C THR A 19 -7.09 -3.33 8.73
N VAL A 20 -7.98 -4.12 9.32
CA VAL A 20 -7.62 -5.14 10.33
C VAL A 20 -6.69 -6.17 9.74
N SER A 21 -6.97 -6.64 8.53
CA SER A 21 -6.13 -7.61 7.83
C SER A 21 -4.75 -7.04 7.51
N LEU A 22 -4.69 -5.78 7.04
CA LEU A 22 -3.41 -5.09 6.80
C LEU A 22 -2.61 -4.93 8.09
N TYR A 23 -3.22 -4.50 9.18
CA TYR A 23 -2.55 -4.36 10.46
C TYR A 23 -2.04 -5.70 10.99
N THR A 24 -2.79 -6.78 10.78
CA THR A 24 -2.33 -8.14 11.13
C THR A 24 -1.08 -8.51 10.34
N GLY A 25 -1.08 -8.25 9.04
CA GLY A 25 0.08 -8.45 8.18
C GLY A 25 1.29 -7.63 8.64
N LEU A 26 1.09 -6.35 8.95
CA LEU A 26 2.15 -5.49 9.46
C LEU A 26 2.73 -5.99 10.79
N ARG A 27 1.90 -6.48 11.70
CA ARG A 27 2.36 -7.06 12.97
C ARG A 27 3.25 -8.28 12.77
N ILE A 28 2.90 -9.14 11.81
CA ILE A 28 3.70 -10.32 11.46
C ILE A 28 5.06 -9.91 10.90
N LEU A 29 5.10 -8.87 10.07
CA LEU A 29 6.32 -8.37 9.43
C LEU A 29 7.18 -7.53 10.38
N ASN A 30 6.61 -6.99 11.46
CA ASN A 30 7.24 -6.03 12.33
C ASN A 30 8.27 -6.68 13.26
N THR A 31 9.52 -6.64 12.83
CA THR A 31 10.69 -7.05 13.62
C THR A 31 11.65 -5.88 13.76
N SER A 32 12.60 -5.96 14.68
CA SER A 32 13.60 -4.90 14.89
C SER A 32 14.51 -4.66 13.69
N GLN A 33 14.52 -5.54 12.70
CA GLN A 33 15.36 -5.47 11.50
C GLN A 33 14.60 -4.96 10.27
N ILE A 34 13.29 -4.75 10.38
CA ILE A 34 12.42 -4.34 9.26
C ILE A 34 11.94 -2.92 9.49
N ASN A 35 12.24 -2.03 8.54
CA ASN A 35 11.77 -0.65 8.53
C ASN A 35 10.40 -0.59 7.82
N ILE A 36 9.35 -0.32 8.60
CA ILE A 36 7.97 -0.23 8.10
C ILE A 36 7.49 1.21 8.25
N SER A 37 6.96 1.76 7.16
CA SER A 37 6.31 3.08 7.15
C SER A 37 4.90 2.98 6.58
N THR A 38 3.94 3.65 7.19
CA THR A 38 2.55 3.68 6.73
C THR A 38 2.03 5.09 6.54
N ALA A 39 1.25 5.30 5.49
CA ALA A 39 0.47 6.52 5.26
C ALA A 39 -1.01 6.17 5.35
N GLU A 40 -1.71 6.79 6.28
CA GLU A 40 -3.09 6.44 6.65
C GLU A 40 -4.00 7.67 6.74
N ASP A 41 -5.30 7.45 6.57
CA ASP A 41 -6.32 8.51 6.64
C ASP A 41 -7.62 7.98 7.27
N PRO A 42 -7.74 8.00 8.61
CA PRO A 42 -6.73 8.29 9.63
C PRO A 42 -5.93 7.06 10.07
N VAL A 43 -4.94 7.27 10.94
CA VAL A 43 -4.33 6.18 11.71
C VAL A 43 -5.37 5.67 12.71
N GLU A 44 -5.80 4.41 12.58
CA GLU A 44 -6.87 3.84 13.42
C GLU A 44 -6.33 3.26 14.73
N ILE A 45 -5.20 2.55 14.67
CA ILE A 45 -4.56 1.91 15.82
C ILE A 45 -3.07 2.16 15.77
N ASN A 46 -2.50 2.62 16.85
CA ASN A 46 -1.05 2.79 16.97
C ASN A 46 -0.35 1.43 17.10
N LEU A 47 0.60 1.18 16.23
CA LEU A 47 1.43 -0.02 16.22
C LEU A 47 2.85 0.33 16.64
N SER A 48 3.29 -0.24 17.75
CA SER A 48 4.66 -0.03 18.24
C SER A 48 5.69 -0.56 17.22
N GLY A 49 6.75 0.21 16.98
CA GLY A 49 7.82 -0.17 16.06
C GLY A 49 7.56 0.13 14.59
N ILE A 50 6.43 0.74 14.25
CA ILE A 50 6.05 1.13 12.90
C ILE A 50 5.96 2.66 12.82
N ASN A 51 6.49 3.23 11.74
CA ASN A 51 6.41 4.67 11.47
C ASN A 51 5.07 4.97 10.80
N GLN A 52 4.05 5.29 11.58
CA GLN A 52 2.72 5.59 11.09
C GLN A 52 2.54 7.09 10.90
N VAL A 53 2.15 7.49 9.69
CA VAL A 53 1.93 8.88 9.31
C VAL A 53 0.50 9.07 8.87
N GLN A 54 -0.17 10.07 9.43
CA GLN A 54 -1.50 10.46 8.99
C GLN A 54 -1.39 11.52 7.90
N VAL A 55 -2.02 11.25 6.75
CA VAL A 55 -2.06 12.22 5.65
C VAL A 55 -2.94 13.41 6.03
N GLN A 56 -2.62 14.58 5.48
CA GLN A 56 -3.32 15.83 5.69
C GLN A 56 -3.56 16.53 4.34
N PRO A 57 -4.56 16.08 3.56
CA PRO A 57 -4.81 16.60 2.21
C PRO A 57 -5.04 18.12 2.17
N LYS A 58 -5.60 18.69 3.25
CA LYS A 58 -5.89 20.13 3.34
C LYS A 58 -4.64 21.01 3.26
N ILE A 59 -3.48 20.49 3.61
CA ILE A 59 -2.20 21.19 3.54
C ILE A 59 -1.29 20.64 2.44
N GLY A 60 -1.84 19.87 1.50
CA GLY A 60 -1.09 19.29 0.39
C GLY A 60 -0.26 18.06 0.75
N PHE A 61 -0.46 17.45 1.92
CA PHE A 61 0.23 16.23 2.34
C PHE A 61 -0.69 15.02 2.18
N GLY A 62 -0.74 14.49 0.97
CA GLY A 62 -1.51 13.29 0.61
C GLY A 62 -0.68 12.02 0.62
N PHE A 63 -1.26 10.94 0.10
CA PHE A 63 -0.60 9.64 0.02
C PHE A 63 0.64 9.66 -0.88
N ALA A 64 0.59 10.36 -2.01
CA ALA A 64 1.72 10.45 -2.93
C ALA A 64 2.94 11.14 -2.28
N GLU A 65 2.72 12.25 -1.59
CA GLU A 65 3.77 12.99 -0.89
C GLU A 65 4.39 12.15 0.23
N ALA A 66 3.55 11.47 1.02
CA ALA A 66 4.00 10.58 2.09
C ALA A 66 4.85 9.44 1.53
N LEU A 67 4.39 8.79 0.47
CA LEU A 67 5.07 7.67 -0.17
C LEU A 67 6.44 8.08 -0.73
N ARG A 68 6.53 9.23 -1.41
CA ARG A 68 7.81 9.78 -1.87
C ARG A 68 8.78 10.01 -0.72
N SER A 69 8.28 10.53 0.40
CA SER A 69 9.09 10.77 1.59
C SER A 69 9.63 9.46 2.18
N PHE A 70 8.79 8.43 2.27
CA PHE A 70 9.21 7.12 2.78
C PHE A 70 10.31 6.49 1.95
N LEU A 71 10.21 6.56 0.63
CA LEU A 71 11.19 5.96 -0.27
C LEU A 71 12.60 6.56 -0.15
N ARG A 72 12.71 7.75 0.42
CA ARG A 72 14.00 8.37 0.76
C ARG A 72 14.58 7.91 2.10
N GLN A 73 13.82 7.15 2.88
CA GLN A 73 14.19 6.69 4.23
C GLN A 73 14.57 5.20 4.25
N ASP A 74 14.78 4.60 3.09
CA ASP A 74 15.14 3.19 2.92
C ASP A 74 14.19 2.23 3.66
N PRO A 75 12.88 2.25 3.38
CA PRO A 75 11.94 1.33 4.00
C PRO A 75 12.06 -0.07 3.40
N ASP A 76 11.75 -1.08 4.19
CA ASP A 76 11.58 -2.45 3.71
C ASP A 76 10.13 -2.70 3.28
N VAL A 77 9.20 -2.18 4.06
CA VAL A 77 7.76 -2.31 3.84
C VAL A 77 7.11 -0.94 3.88
N VAL A 78 6.25 -0.68 2.93
CA VAL A 78 5.45 0.54 2.87
C VAL A 78 3.98 0.18 2.77
N MET A 79 3.14 0.76 3.61
CA MET A 79 1.69 0.65 3.49
C MET A 79 1.11 2.01 3.11
N VAL A 80 0.29 2.02 2.09
CA VAL A 80 -0.55 3.17 1.71
C VAL A 80 -1.99 2.79 1.99
N GLY A 81 -2.68 3.55 2.81
CA GLY A 81 -4.03 3.23 3.25
C GLY A 81 -4.97 2.90 2.11
N GLU A 82 -4.91 3.67 1.03
CA GLU A 82 -5.62 3.37 -0.22
C GLU A 82 -4.97 4.05 -1.42
N ILE A 83 -5.20 3.49 -2.60
CA ILE A 83 -4.82 4.09 -3.89
C ILE A 83 -6.08 4.69 -4.52
N ARG A 84 -6.10 6.01 -4.69
CA ARG A 84 -7.22 6.78 -5.25
C ARG A 84 -6.94 7.37 -6.63
N ASP A 85 -5.67 7.56 -6.96
CA ASP A 85 -5.23 8.30 -8.14
C ASP A 85 -4.02 7.65 -8.81
N LEU A 86 -3.76 8.07 -10.05
CA LEU A 86 -2.65 7.57 -10.86
C LEU A 86 -1.30 7.87 -10.22
N GLU A 87 -1.12 9.05 -9.67
CA GLU A 87 0.16 9.48 -9.08
C GLU A 87 0.58 8.54 -7.94
N THR A 88 -0.32 8.26 -7.02
CA THR A 88 -0.07 7.33 -5.92
C THR A 88 0.17 5.91 -6.44
N ALA A 89 -0.63 5.48 -7.42
CA ALA A 89 -0.48 4.15 -8.03
C ALA A 89 0.88 3.97 -8.69
N GLU A 90 1.35 4.95 -9.45
CA GLU A 90 2.64 4.88 -10.13
C GLU A 90 3.83 4.83 -9.16
N ILE A 91 3.79 5.62 -8.09
CA ILE A 91 4.83 5.59 -7.06
C ILE A 91 4.83 4.24 -6.35
N ALA A 92 3.67 3.70 -6.01
CA ALA A 92 3.52 2.39 -5.37
C ALA A 92 4.05 1.26 -6.26
N VAL A 93 3.71 1.27 -7.54
CA VAL A 93 4.20 0.31 -8.54
C VAL A 93 5.72 0.37 -8.64
N LYS A 94 6.28 1.55 -8.77
CA LYS A 94 7.73 1.73 -8.86
C LYS A 94 8.45 1.25 -7.60
N ALA A 95 7.91 1.53 -6.44
CA ALA A 95 8.44 1.02 -5.17
C ALA A 95 8.42 -0.52 -5.14
N ALA A 96 7.33 -1.14 -5.55
CA ALA A 96 7.20 -2.58 -5.63
C ALA A 96 8.19 -3.23 -6.62
N GLN A 97 8.52 -2.53 -7.70
CA GLN A 97 9.51 -2.99 -8.70
C GLN A 97 10.96 -2.83 -8.22
N THR A 98 11.20 -1.96 -7.24
CA THR A 98 12.56 -1.56 -6.81
C THR A 98 12.95 -2.09 -5.42
N GLY A 99 12.40 -3.20 -5.02
CA GLY A 99 12.86 -3.93 -3.82
C GLY A 99 12.06 -3.69 -2.55
N HIS A 100 10.90 -3.02 -2.64
CA HIS A 100 10.04 -2.77 -1.48
C HIS A 100 8.81 -3.70 -1.51
N LEU A 101 8.33 -4.09 -0.34
CA LEU A 101 7.00 -4.67 -0.20
C LEU A 101 5.99 -3.53 0.01
N VAL A 102 5.04 -3.41 -0.89
CA VAL A 102 3.99 -2.39 -0.83
C VAL A 102 2.66 -3.04 -0.50
N LEU A 103 2.00 -2.53 0.52
CA LEU A 103 0.66 -2.96 0.94
C LEU A 103 -0.32 -1.80 0.70
N SER A 104 -1.47 -2.08 0.13
CA SER A 104 -2.52 -1.05 -0.03
C SER A 104 -3.91 -1.63 -0.17
N THR A 105 -4.90 -0.76 -0.24
CA THR A 105 -6.30 -1.13 -0.48
C THR A 105 -6.87 -0.44 -1.70
N LEU A 106 -7.90 -1.06 -2.25
CA LEU A 106 -8.82 -0.44 -3.19
C LEU A 106 -10.27 -0.79 -2.83
N HIS A 107 -11.19 0.07 -3.21
CA HIS A 107 -12.63 -0.16 -3.04
C HIS A 107 -13.21 -0.77 -4.31
N THR A 108 -12.94 -2.03 -4.54
CA THR A 108 -13.49 -2.84 -5.63
C THR A 108 -14.06 -4.13 -5.06
N ASN A 109 -14.92 -4.82 -5.83
CA ASN A 109 -15.64 -5.99 -5.32
C ASN A 109 -14.93 -7.33 -5.60
N SER A 110 -13.93 -7.32 -6.48
CA SER A 110 -13.18 -8.53 -6.85
C SER A 110 -11.73 -8.19 -7.21
N ALA A 111 -10.89 -9.23 -7.23
CA ALA A 111 -9.52 -9.10 -7.68
C ALA A 111 -9.42 -8.65 -9.15
N ALA A 112 -10.30 -9.18 -10.01
CA ALA A 112 -10.34 -8.79 -11.42
C ALA A 112 -10.72 -7.31 -11.60
N GLU A 113 -11.72 -6.82 -10.86
CA GLU A 113 -12.09 -5.40 -10.88
C GLU A 113 -10.96 -4.50 -10.38
N THR A 114 -10.15 -4.96 -9.46
CA THR A 114 -8.98 -4.21 -8.97
C THR A 114 -7.98 -3.95 -10.10
N VAL A 115 -7.66 -4.96 -10.90
CA VAL A 115 -6.77 -4.82 -12.05
C VAL A 115 -7.35 -3.85 -13.08
N ILE A 116 -8.63 -3.99 -13.40
CA ILE A 116 -9.34 -3.09 -14.31
C ILE A 116 -9.33 -1.65 -13.79
N ARG A 117 -9.58 -1.47 -12.49
CA ARG A 117 -9.58 -0.14 -11.85
C ARG A 117 -8.22 0.55 -11.97
N LEU A 118 -7.13 -0.17 -11.72
CA LEU A 118 -5.79 0.36 -11.85
C LEU A 118 -5.45 0.70 -13.30
N ALA A 119 -5.81 -0.15 -14.24
CA ALA A 119 -5.66 0.12 -15.67
C ALA A 119 -6.45 1.36 -16.11
N ASN A 120 -7.68 1.51 -15.62
CA ASN A 120 -8.53 2.68 -15.92
C ASN A 120 -8.00 3.97 -15.29
N MET A 121 -7.27 3.90 -14.18
CA MET A 121 -6.55 5.05 -13.63
C MET A 121 -5.39 5.50 -14.52
N GLY A 122 -4.90 4.64 -15.40
CA GLY A 122 -3.80 4.91 -16.32
C GLY A 122 -2.53 4.12 -16.06
N VAL A 123 -2.55 3.16 -15.12
CA VAL A 123 -1.38 2.31 -14.89
C VAL A 123 -1.20 1.33 -16.05
N GLU A 124 0.00 1.32 -16.64
CA GLU A 124 0.33 0.44 -17.75
C GLU A 124 0.21 -1.04 -17.35
N PRO A 125 -0.42 -1.90 -18.18
CA PRO A 125 -0.58 -3.32 -17.86
C PRO A 125 0.74 -4.04 -17.56
N PHE A 126 1.81 -3.70 -18.26
CA PHE A 126 3.14 -4.25 -18.02
C PHE A 126 3.62 -3.95 -16.58
N ASN A 127 3.39 -2.74 -16.10
CA ASN A 127 3.75 -2.32 -14.76
C ASN A 127 2.93 -3.05 -13.69
N LEU A 128 1.65 -3.31 -13.95
CA LEU A 128 0.83 -4.13 -13.08
C LEU A 128 1.35 -5.56 -13.00
N ALA A 129 1.62 -6.17 -14.15
CA ALA A 129 2.11 -7.54 -14.21
C ALA A 129 3.45 -7.74 -13.48
N SER A 130 4.34 -6.73 -13.53
CA SER A 130 5.67 -6.82 -12.91
C SER A 130 5.69 -6.43 -11.42
N SER A 131 4.65 -5.79 -10.90
CA SER A 131 4.60 -5.30 -9.52
C SER A 131 3.62 -6.05 -8.63
N LEU A 132 2.46 -6.46 -9.15
CA LEU A 132 1.43 -7.15 -8.38
C LEU A 132 1.85 -8.57 -8.02
N SER A 133 1.88 -8.86 -6.73
CA SER A 133 2.16 -10.20 -6.20
C SER A 133 0.90 -10.94 -5.77
N LEU A 134 -0.06 -10.21 -5.20
CA LEU A 134 -1.28 -10.80 -4.64
C LEU A 134 -2.40 -9.76 -4.56
N ILE A 135 -3.61 -10.18 -4.86
CA ILE A 135 -4.82 -9.39 -4.59
C ILE A 135 -5.75 -10.26 -3.74
N ILE A 136 -6.16 -9.73 -2.60
CA ILE A 136 -7.06 -10.39 -1.66
C ILE A 136 -8.40 -9.65 -1.68
N ALA A 137 -9.43 -10.29 -2.20
CA ALA A 137 -10.79 -9.77 -2.16
C ALA A 137 -11.48 -10.22 -0.87
N GLN A 138 -11.89 -9.28 -0.05
CA GLN A 138 -12.48 -9.52 1.27
C GLN A 138 -13.92 -9.03 1.31
N ARG A 139 -14.80 -9.85 1.88
CA ARG A 139 -16.22 -9.55 2.03
C ARG A 139 -16.66 -9.66 3.47
#